data_5c102aaa32ea282a4bbbddb8aac1eb38
#
_entry.id   5c102aaa32ea282a4bbbddb8aac1eb38
#
_cell.length_a   1.000
_cell.length_b   1.000
_cell.length_c   1.000
_cell.angle_alpha   90.00
_cell.angle_beta   90.00
_cell.angle_gamma   90.00
#
_symmetry.space_group_name_H-M   'P 1'
#
loop_
_entity.id
_entity.type
_entity.pdbx_description
1 polymer ?
#
loop_
_entity_poly.entity_id
_entity_poly.type
_entity_poly.pdbx_seq_one_letter_code
_entity_poly.pdbx_strand_id
1 'polypeptide(L)'
;ADLLGISVDEVVRRHCDTAWSVAFVGFAPGFAYLTGGDPIFDVPRRKVPRLSVPAGAVGLAGTFSGVYPRVSSGGWQLLGHTETPMWDERADPPALLQPGDTVRFTPVRDAVSGGSASVSASVSDSVQVSQAPDSMSVSASTPALEVLRSGLLTTFQDDGRVAANMGVTGSGAADRTSSHLANALVGNPANTPVLEITGGGVRMRAIGSVVVAVTGASADVTITGSRQSQDSQGGSNGTFTP
;
A
#
# COMPACT_ATOMS: atom_id res chain seq x y z
N ALA A 1 -15.53 15.88 23.79
CA ALA A 1 -16.27 16.51 24.86
C ALA A 1 -16.70 17.92 24.44
N ASP A 2 -15.78 18.88 24.33
CA ASP A 2 -16.11 20.29 24.04
C ASP A 2 -16.94 20.49 22.77
N LEU A 3 -16.62 19.77 21.69
CA LEU A 3 -17.37 19.80 20.43
C LEU A 3 -18.82 19.31 20.56
N LEU A 4 -19.10 18.49 21.56
CA LEU A 4 -20.40 17.85 21.78
C LEU A 4 -21.18 18.48 22.93
N GLY A 5 -20.55 19.38 23.72
CA GLY A 5 -21.16 20.01 24.89
C GLY A 5 -21.49 19.01 26.03
N ILE A 6 -20.81 17.87 26.10
CA ILE A 6 -20.98 16.86 27.15
C ILE A 6 -19.65 16.53 27.82
N SER A 7 -19.70 15.87 28.98
CA SER A 7 -18.49 15.49 29.72
C SER A 7 -17.69 14.39 28.99
N VAL A 8 -16.40 14.26 29.31
CA VAL A 8 -15.52 13.21 28.78
C VAL A 8 -16.09 11.83 29.14
N ASP A 9 -16.53 11.63 30.40
CA ASP A 9 -17.09 10.36 30.85
C ASP A 9 -18.36 10.00 30.08
N GLU A 10 -19.20 10.99 29.74
CA GLU A 10 -20.40 10.76 28.96
C GLU A 10 -20.07 10.39 27.50
N VAL A 11 -19.02 10.99 26.89
CA VAL A 11 -18.52 10.59 25.56
C VAL A 11 -18.08 9.14 25.58
N VAL A 12 -17.24 8.76 26.56
CA VAL A 12 -16.73 7.39 26.69
C VAL A 12 -17.88 6.41 26.92
N ARG A 13 -18.78 6.73 27.85
CA ARG A 13 -19.92 5.87 28.16
C ARG A 13 -20.77 5.61 26.91
N ARG A 14 -21.22 6.63 26.20
CA ARG A 14 -22.03 6.49 24.99
C ARG A 14 -21.31 5.72 23.89
N HIS A 15 -20.02 6.00 23.69
CA HIS A 15 -19.21 5.28 22.70
C HIS A 15 -19.10 3.77 23.03
N CYS A 16 -18.94 3.42 24.31
CA CYS A 16 -18.82 2.04 24.77
C CYS A 16 -20.17 1.30 24.82
N ASP A 17 -21.26 2.02 25.11
CA ASP A 17 -22.62 1.45 25.13
C ASP A 17 -23.13 1.11 23.72
N THR A 18 -22.52 1.70 22.69
CA THR A 18 -22.90 1.48 21.28
C THR A 18 -22.42 0.13 20.77
N ALA A 19 -23.30 -0.57 20.07
CA ALA A 19 -22.93 -1.69 19.18
C ALA A 19 -22.63 -1.12 17.79
N TRP A 20 -21.36 -0.93 17.51
CA TRP A 20 -20.90 -0.43 16.23
C TRP A 20 -20.93 -1.52 15.16
N SER A 21 -21.25 -1.17 13.91
CA SER A 21 -21.17 -2.09 12.77
C SER A 21 -20.06 -1.67 11.83
N VAL A 22 -19.27 -2.61 11.35
CA VAL A 22 -18.25 -2.35 10.31
C VAL A 22 -18.95 -2.12 8.97
N ALA A 23 -18.96 -0.88 8.50
CA ALA A 23 -19.55 -0.54 7.21
C ALA A 23 -18.63 -0.93 6.03
N PHE A 24 -17.37 -0.58 6.14
CA PHE A 24 -16.34 -0.89 5.14
C PHE A 24 -14.95 -0.77 5.75
N VAL A 25 -13.95 -1.27 5.01
CA VAL A 25 -12.52 -1.15 5.36
C VAL A 25 -11.82 -0.33 4.28
N GLY A 26 -10.93 0.58 4.66
CA GLY A 26 -10.25 1.47 3.71
C GLY A 26 -9.20 2.35 4.38
N PHE A 27 -8.59 3.29 3.66
CA PHE A 27 -7.50 4.15 4.12
C PHE A 27 -6.18 3.38 4.36
N ALA A 28 -6.23 2.29 5.14
CA ALA A 28 -5.06 1.43 5.41
C ALA A 28 -5.53 -0.02 5.64
N PRO A 29 -4.67 -1.03 5.41
CA PRO A 29 -4.97 -2.41 5.77
C PRO A 29 -5.41 -2.52 7.23
N GLY A 30 -6.59 -3.12 7.47
CA GLY A 30 -7.19 -3.27 8.79
C GLY A 30 -7.87 -2.02 9.37
N PHE A 31 -7.95 -0.89 8.65
CA PHE A 31 -8.70 0.27 9.13
C PHE A 31 -10.19 0.12 8.80
N ALA A 32 -10.99 -0.20 9.81
CA ALA A 32 -12.44 -0.34 9.70
C ALA A 32 -13.16 0.97 10.02
N TYR A 33 -14.12 1.34 9.17
CA TYR A 33 -15.06 2.43 9.41
C TYR A 33 -16.31 1.86 10.06
N LEU A 34 -16.54 2.25 11.32
CA LEU A 34 -17.62 1.77 12.15
C LEU A 34 -18.78 2.77 12.13
N THR A 35 -19.98 2.29 11.90
CA THR A 35 -21.24 3.05 11.87
C THR A 35 -22.22 2.56 12.94
N GLY A 36 -23.38 3.23 13.08
CA GLY A 36 -24.41 2.86 14.05
C GLY A 36 -24.20 3.49 15.42
N GLY A 37 -23.34 4.52 15.51
CA GLY A 37 -23.13 5.27 16.74
C GLY A 37 -24.31 6.12 17.17
N ASP A 38 -24.24 6.60 18.42
CA ASP A 38 -25.18 7.62 18.92
C ASP A 38 -25.17 8.85 17.97
N PRO A 39 -26.32 9.35 17.55
CA PRO A 39 -26.41 10.53 16.65
C PRO A 39 -25.61 11.75 17.09
N ILE A 40 -25.29 11.87 18.37
CA ILE A 40 -24.44 12.95 18.90
C ILE A 40 -23.02 12.91 18.33
N PHE A 41 -22.56 11.76 17.83
CA PHE A 41 -21.17 11.56 17.35
C PHE A 41 -20.93 12.05 15.92
N ASP A 42 -21.74 12.97 15.42
CA ASP A 42 -21.39 13.66 14.16
C ASP A 42 -20.39 14.79 14.45
N VAL A 43 -19.11 14.47 14.40
CA VAL A 43 -18.02 15.38 14.75
C VAL A 43 -17.11 15.69 13.56
N PRO A 44 -16.74 16.96 13.35
CA PRO A 44 -15.85 17.34 12.26
C PRO A 44 -14.44 16.79 12.48
N ARG A 45 -13.74 16.52 11.39
CA ARG A 45 -12.29 16.30 11.44
C ARG A 45 -11.57 17.55 11.95
N ARG A 46 -10.39 17.36 12.51
CA ARG A 46 -9.51 18.48 12.85
C ARG A 46 -9.15 19.28 11.59
N LYS A 47 -9.16 20.61 11.71
CA LYS A 47 -8.74 21.52 10.62
C LYS A 47 -7.28 21.28 10.22
N VAL A 48 -6.42 20.97 11.19
CA VAL A 48 -5.03 20.59 10.97
C VAL A 48 -4.86 19.15 11.44
N PRO A 49 -4.61 18.19 10.51
CA PRO A 49 -4.35 16.80 10.88
C PRO A 49 -3.10 16.67 11.75
N ARG A 50 -3.05 15.65 12.60
CA ARG A 50 -1.83 15.26 13.30
C ARG A 50 -0.85 14.63 12.30
N LEU A 51 0.42 14.94 12.42
CA LEU A 51 1.47 14.30 11.62
C LEU A 51 1.61 12.82 11.96
N SER A 52 1.39 12.46 13.23
CA SER A 52 1.48 11.10 13.73
C SER A 52 0.32 10.81 14.68
N VAL A 53 -0.42 9.74 14.40
CA VAL A 53 -1.41 9.10 15.26
C VAL A 53 -0.90 7.70 15.53
N PRO A 54 -0.80 7.25 16.80
CA PRO A 54 -0.27 5.93 17.12
C PRO A 54 -1.20 4.81 16.63
N ALA A 55 -0.65 3.63 16.41
CA ALA A 55 -1.43 2.41 16.24
C ALA A 55 -2.31 2.21 17.48
N GLY A 56 -3.50 1.61 17.31
CA GLY A 56 -4.45 1.41 18.39
C GLY A 56 -5.27 2.65 18.77
N ALA A 57 -4.96 3.84 18.27
CA ALA A 57 -5.74 5.03 18.58
C ALA A 57 -7.19 4.88 18.10
N VAL A 58 -8.15 5.04 19.01
CA VAL A 58 -9.59 5.05 18.74
C VAL A 58 -10.05 6.47 18.47
N GLY A 59 -10.80 6.70 17.41
CA GLY A 59 -11.23 8.03 17.03
C GLY A 59 -12.59 8.12 16.38
N LEU A 60 -13.10 9.37 16.30
CA LEU A 60 -14.36 9.75 15.65
C LEU A 60 -14.11 10.78 14.54
N ALA A 61 -14.84 10.66 13.43
CA ALA A 61 -14.91 11.67 12.40
C ALA A 61 -16.20 11.53 11.57
N GLY A 62 -16.96 12.61 11.40
CA GLY A 62 -18.34 12.52 10.95
C GLY A 62 -19.10 11.58 11.87
N THR A 63 -19.90 10.71 11.31
CA THR A 63 -20.67 9.69 12.06
C THR A 63 -19.90 8.37 12.25
N PHE A 64 -18.61 8.32 11.89
CA PHE A 64 -17.80 7.11 11.97
C PHE A 64 -16.96 7.06 13.24
N SER A 65 -16.82 5.84 13.80
CA SER A 65 -15.74 5.47 14.71
C SER A 65 -14.73 4.59 13.97
N GLY A 66 -13.52 4.44 14.52
CA GLY A 66 -12.51 3.56 13.97
C GLY A 66 -11.25 3.47 14.82
N VAL A 67 -10.41 2.49 14.52
CA VAL A 67 -9.15 2.24 15.22
C VAL A 67 -8.02 2.28 14.19
N TYR A 68 -6.98 3.06 14.47
CA TYR A 68 -5.80 3.15 13.60
C TYR A 68 -4.98 1.87 13.69
N PRO A 69 -4.80 1.10 12.60
CA PRO A 69 -4.05 -0.17 12.64
C PRO A 69 -2.54 0.02 12.77
N ARG A 70 -2.03 1.17 12.35
CA ARG A 70 -0.60 1.52 12.37
C ARG A 70 -0.40 3.00 12.57
N VAL A 71 0.81 3.40 12.90
CA VAL A 71 1.18 4.83 12.94
C VAL A 71 0.93 5.47 11.58
N SER A 72 0.16 6.56 11.57
CA SER A 72 -0.15 7.29 10.34
C SER A 72 -0.56 8.73 10.65
N SER A 73 -0.57 9.61 9.66
CA SER A 73 -1.17 10.94 9.82
C SER A 73 -2.70 10.82 9.89
N GLY A 74 -3.37 11.73 10.62
CA GLY A 74 -4.82 11.68 10.72
C GLY A 74 -5.47 12.86 11.38
N GLY A 75 -6.71 13.17 10.95
CA GLY A 75 -7.49 14.29 11.44
C GLY A 75 -8.68 13.91 12.32
N TRP A 76 -8.79 12.67 12.77
CA TRP A 76 -9.89 12.22 13.61
C TRP A 76 -9.78 12.74 15.05
N GLN A 77 -10.90 12.89 15.74
CA GLN A 77 -10.96 13.23 17.16
C GLN A 77 -10.66 11.97 17.95
N LEU A 78 -9.55 11.94 18.66
CA LEU A 78 -9.12 10.74 19.40
C LEU A 78 -9.88 10.67 20.74
N LEU A 79 -10.35 9.45 21.05
CA LEU A 79 -11.08 9.14 22.29
C LEU A 79 -10.25 8.32 23.28
N GLY A 80 -9.44 7.40 22.77
CA GLY A 80 -8.72 6.45 23.57
C GLY A 80 -7.73 5.64 22.75
N HIS A 81 -7.29 4.53 23.33
CA HIS A 81 -6.32 3.63 22.73
C HIS A 81 -6.66 2.17 23.08
N THR A 82 -6.34 1.24 22.20
CA THR A 82 -6.40 -0.20 22.44
C THR A 82 -5.07 -0.86 22.06
N GLU A 83 -4.67 -1.86 22.83
CA GLU A 83 -3.51 -2.70 22.53
C GLU A 83 -3.85 -3.83 21.52
N THR A 84 -5.13 -4.00 21.19
CA THR A 84 -5.57 -5.06 20.27
C THR A 84 -5.10 -4.71 18.85
N PRO A 85 -4.29 -5.56 18.20
CA PRO A 85 -3.82 -5.32 16.84
C PRO A 85 -5.00 -5.43 15.85
N MET A 86 -5.17 -4.42 15.01
CA MET A 86 -6.20 -4.41 13.95
C MET A 86 -5.74 -5.15 12.69
N TRP A 87 -4.43 -5.40 12.57
CA TRP A 87 -3.82 -6.08 11.45
C TRP A 87 -2.69 -6.98 11.93
N ASP A 88 -2.74 -8.26 11.55
CA ASP A 88 -1.67 -9.24 11.75
C ASP A 88 -1.49 -10.06 10.46
N GLU A 89 -0.36 -9.92 9.80
CA GLU A 89 -0.04 -10.62 8.54
C GLU A 89 0.02 -12.15 8.71
N ARG A 90 0.13 -12.65 9.94
CA ARG A 90 0.19 -14.08 10.26
C ARG A 90 -1.18 -14.70 10.50
N ALA A 91 -2.21 -13.85 10.66
CA ALA A 91 -3.58 -14.30 10.85
C ALA A 91 -4.29 -14.54 9.51
N ASP A 92 -5.30 -15.39 9.52
CA ASP A 92 -6.19 -15.63 8.39
C ASP A 92 -7.66 -15.49 8.86
N PRO A 93 -8.37 -14.42 8.50
CA PRO A 93 -7.92 -13.27 7.74
C PRO A 93 -6.97 -12.34 8.53
N PRO A 94 -6.06 -11.59 7.87
CA PRO A 94 -5.12 -10.72 8.56
C PRO A 94 -5.74 -9.47 9.19
N ALA A 95 -6.87 -8.99 8.67
CA ALA A 95 -7.63 -7.90 9.26
C ALA A 95 -8.54 -8.44 10.37
N LEU A 96 -8.42 -7.89 11.59
CA LEU A 96 -9.25 -8.29 12.71
C LEU A 96 -10.74 -8.05 12.46
N LEU A 97 -11.08 -6.96 11.79
CA LEU A 97 -12.46 -6.54 11.55
C LEU A 97 -12.80 -6.67 10.05
N GLN A 98 -13.96 -7.28 9.76
CA GLN A 98 -14.50 -7.46 8.42
C GLN A 98 -15.79 -6.66 8.24
N PRO A 99 -16.14 -6.22 7.01
CA PRO A 99 -17.44 -5.60 6.74
C PRO A 99 -18.60 -6.47 7.24
N GLY A 100 -19.50 -5.87 8.00
CA GLY A 100 -20.65 -6.55 8.62
C GLY A 100 -20.44 -7.00 10.07
N ASP A 101 -19.21 -6.99 10.57
CA ASP A 101 -18.93 -7.32 11.97
C ASP A 101 -19.57 -6.31 12.93
N THR A 102 -19.86 -6.77 14.14
CA THR A 102 -20.29 -5.92 15.24
C THR A 102 -19.15 -5.73 16.24
N VAL A 103 -18.87 -4.47 16.57
CA VAL A 103 -17.77 -4.08 17.47
C VAL A 103 -18.35 -3.39 18.71
N ARG A 104 -17.89 -3.80 19.89
CA ARG A 104 -18.12 -3.11 21.16
C ARG A 104 -16.81 -2.73 21.80
N PHE A 105 -16.74 -1.51 22.27
CA PHE A 105 -15.58 -1.03 23.03
C PHE A 105 -15.85 -1.23 24.53
N THR A 106 -14.90 -1.79 25.24
CA THR A 106 -14.99 -1.96 26.69
C THR A 106 -13.90 -1.10 27.34
N PRO A 107 -14.26 -0.16 28.23
CA PRO A 107 -13.27 0.66 28.90
C PRO A 107 -12.44 -0.20 29.87
N VAL A 108 -11.12 -0.17 29.68
CA VAL A 108 -10.18 -0.77 30.63
C VAL A 108 -9.60 0.36 31.47
N ARG A 109 -9.75 0.26 32.81
CA ARG A 109 -9.02 1.18 33.70
C ARG A 109 -7.59 0.70 33.81
N ASP A 110 -6.66 1.51 33.35
CA ASP A 110 -5.26 1.30 33.68
C ASP A 110 -5.14 1.33 35.21
N ALA A 111 -4.67 0.23 35.79
CA ALA A 111 -4.21 0.25 37.17
C ALA A 111 -3.03 1.23 37.17
N VAL A 112 -3.23 2.41 37.77
CA VAL A 112 -2.21 3.43 37.92
C VAL A 112 -1.09 2.84 38.78
N SER A 113 -0.14 2.20 38.14
CA SER A 113 1.17 1.96 38.71
C SER A 113 1.85 3.33 38.77
N GLY A 114 1.88 3.93 39.95
CA GLY A 114 2.55 5.21 40.19
C GLY A 114 4.04 5.13 39.86
N GLY A 115 4.36 5.42 38.62
CA GLY A 115 5.69 5.58 38.10
C GLY A 115 5.66 6.74 37.13
N SER A 116 6.23 7.88 37.53
CA SER A 116 6.51 9.02 36.67
C SER A 116 7.39 8.53 35.51
N ALA A 117 6.80 8.13 34.42
CA ALA A 117 7.50 7.89 33.16
C ALA A 117 7.63 9.22 32.44
N SER A 118 8.74 9.89 32.62
CA SER A 118 9.21 10.92 31.71
C SER A 118 9.39 10.25 30.34
N VAL A 119 8.52 10.57 29.40
CA VAL A 119 8.65 10.14 28.01
C VAL A 119 9.79 10.95 27.40
N SER A 120 11.01 10.45 27.53
CA SER A 120 12.11 10.85 26.67
C SER A 120 11.91 10.15 25.33
N ALA A 121 11.33 10.86 24.38
CA ALA A 121 11.32 10.43 22.99
C ALA A 121 12.74 10.54 22.43
N SER A 122 13.53 9.50 22.60
CA SER A 122 14.74 9.29 21.83
C SER A 122 14.30 8.73 20.46
N VAL A 123 14.10 9.62 19.52
CA VAL A 123 14.04 9.26 18.10
C VAL A 123 15.46 8.87 17.70
N SER A 124 15.78 7.60 17.87
CA SER A 124 16.89 6.99 17.16
C SER A 124 16.35 6.42 15.86
N ASP A 125 16.20 7.33 14.90
CA ASP A 125 15.87 6.99 13.53
C ASP A 125 17.13 6.48 12.84
N SER A 126 17.54 5.27 13.16
CA SER A 126 18.44 4.50 12.32
C SER A 126 17.59 3.69 11.35
N VAL A 127 17.11 4.37 10.31
CA VAL A 127 16.72 3.68 9.07
C VAL A 127 17.99 2.96 8.59
N GLN A 128 18.12 1.71 8.98
CA GLN A 128 19.03 0.81 8.29
C GLN A 128 18.46 0.62 6.90
N VAL A 129 18.96 1.45 5.97
CA VAL A 129 18.88 1.13 4.55
C VAL A 129 19.58 -0.22 4.44
N SER A 130 18.80 -1.28 4.34
CA SER A 130 19.30 -2.59 3.93
C SER A 130 20.08 -2.33 2.65
N GLN A 131 21.40 -2.48 2.72
CA GLN A 131 22.23 -2.49 1.53
C GLN A 131 21.60 -3.51 0.58
N ALA A 132 21.35 -3.08 -0.65
CA ALA A 132 20.94 -4.00 -1.70
C ALA A 132 21.84 -5.23 -1.62
N PRO A 133 21.29 -6.45 -1.72
CA PRO A 133 22.12 -7.64 -1.69
C PRO A 133 23.21 -7.49 -2.75
N ASP A 134 24.44 -7.75 -2.33
CA ASP A 134 25.61 -7.77 -3.20
C ASP A 134 25.24 -8.39 -4.55
N SER A 135 25.64 -7.71 -5.62
CA SER A 135 25.42 -8.06 -7.01
C SER A 135 25.30 -9.59 -7.19
N MET A 136 24.07 -10.07 -7.34
CA MET A 136 23.87 -11.45 -7.78
C MET A 136 24.64 -11.60 -9.08
N SER A 137 25.72 -12.37 -9.05
CA SER A 137 26.41 -12.77 -10.25
C SER A 137 25.47 -13.63 -11.08
N VAL A 138 24.75 -12.98 -11.99
CA VAL A 138 23.92 -13.71 -12.96
C VAL A 138 24.87 -14.55 -13.79
N SER A 139 24.75 -15.87 -13.66
CA SER A 139 25.48 -16.78 -14.51
C SER A 139 25.23 -16.40 -15.98
N ALA A 140 26.27 -16.31 -16.78
CA ALA A 140 26.20 -15.87 -18.19
C ALA A 140 25.30 -16.76 -19.09
N SER A 141 24.67 -17.78 -18.54
CA SER A 141 23.79 -18.74 -19.24
C SER A 141 22.28 -18.44 -19.07
N THR A 142 21.88 -17.55 -18.16
CA THR A 142 20.46 -17.26 -17.95
C THR A 142 20.08 -15.99 -18.71
N PRO A 143 19.12 -16.05 -19.65
CA PRO A 143 18.61 -14.85 -20.31
C PRO A 143 18.05 -13.86 -19.30
N ALA A 144 18.42 -12.60 -19.42
CA ALA A 144 18.00 -11.54 -18.49
C ALA A 144 17.91 -10.17 -19.16
N LEU A 145 17.21 -9.24 -18.51
CA LEU A 145 17.22 -7.83 -18.85
C LEU A 145 17.87 -7.03 -17.71
N GLU A 146 18.97 -6.39 -18.00
CA GLU A 146 19.62 -5.46 -17.07
C GLU A 146 19.00 -4.06 -17.25
N VAL A 147 18.47 -3.48 -16.20
CA VAL A 147 17.91 -2.12 -16.24
C VAL A 147 19.04 -1.11 -16.07
N LEU A 148 19.39 -0.40 -17.14
CA LEU A 148 20.40 0.65 -17.12
C LEU A 148 19.85 2.01 -16.69
N ARG A 149 18.55 2.24 -16.96
CA ARG A 149 17.81 3.43 -16.57
C ARG A 149 16.34 3.07 -16.46
N SER A 150 15.70 3.40 -15.35
CA SER A 150 14.28 3.09 -15.09
C SER A 150 13.29 4.05 -15.77
N GLY A 151 13.76 5.15 -16.38
CA GLY A 151 12.84 6.20 -16.84
C GLY A 151 12.26 7.01 -15.68
N LEU A 152 11.06 7.59 -15.90
CA LEU A 152 10.36 8.35 -14.86
C LEU A 152 9.85 7.42 -13.76
N LEU A 153 9.14 6.37 -14.15
CA LEU A 153 8.63 5.34 -13.24
C LEU A 153 8.49 4.02 -13.99
N THR A 154 9.09 2.97 -13.46
CA THR A 154 8.94 1.60 -13.96
C THR A 154 8.68 0.68 -12.78
N THR A 155 7.59 -0.05 -12.83
CA THR A 155 7.14 -0.95 -11.77
C THR A 155 6.79 -2.32 -12.32
N PHE A 156 6.94 -3.36 -11.49
CA PHE A 156 6.33 -4.65 -11.79
C PHE A 156 4.85 -4.59 -11.47
N GLN A 157 4.02 -5.00 -12.42
CA GLN A 157 2.56 -5.08 -12.26
C GLN A 157 2.05 -6.42 -12.76
N ASP A 158 1.06 -6.96 -12.05
CA ASP A 158 0.32 -8.17 -12.39
C ASP A 158 -1.19 -7.85 -12.54
N ASP A 159 -2.07 -8.83 -12.39
CA ASP A 159 -3.51 -8.61 -12.41
C ASP A 159 -4.05 -7.97 -11.13
N GLY A 160 -3.17 -7.70 -10.14
CA GLY A 160 -3.59 -7.17 -8.86
C GLY A 160 -4.25 -8.24 -7.97
N ARG A 161 -4.98 -7.77 -6.97
CA ARG A 161 -5.57 -8.64 -5.93
C ARG A 161 -6.99 -8.25 -5.56
N VAL A 162 -7.74 -9.21 -5.07
CA VAL A 162 -9.08 -8.99 -4.52
C VAL A 162 -8.98 -9.00 -3.00
N ALA A 163 -8.73 -7.84 -2.41
CA ALA A 163 -8.53 -7.68 -0.96
C ALA A 163 -9.16 -6.38 -0.41
N ALA A 164 -10.16 -5.83 -1.11
CA ALA A 164 -10.83 -4.60 -0.71
C ALA A 164 -11.55 -4.73 0.65
N ASN A 165 -12.04 -5.93 0.97
CA ASN A 165 -12.67 -6.24 2.27
C ASN A 165 -11.69 -6.13 3.46
N MET A 166 -10.38 -6.08 3.21
CA MET A 166 -9.34 -5.89 4.23
C MET A 166 -8.71 -4.50 4.17
N GLY A 167 -9.24 -3.59 3.35
CA GLY A 167 -8.69 -2.25 3.15
C GLY A 167 -7.42 -2.22 2.29
N VAL A 168 -7.13 -3.29 1.56
CA VAL A 168 -5.99 -3.37 0.64
C VAL A 168 -6.46 -3.04 -0.77
N THR A 169 -5.76 -2.11 -1.43
CA THR A 169 -6.07 -1.72 -2.81
C THR A 169 -5.84 -2.87 -3.79
N GLY A 170 -6.63 -2.92 -4.84
CA GLY A 170 -6.51 -3.94 -5.89
C GLY A 170 -5.13 -3.95 -6.53
N SER A 171 -4.54 -2.78 -6.76
CA SER A 171 -3.27 -2.65 -7.50
C SER A 171 -3.31 -3.36 -8.86
N GLY A 172 -2.15 -3.76 -9.38
CA GLY A 172 -2.04 -4.40 -10.68
C GLY A 172 -1.86 -3.40 -11.81
N ALA A 173 -1.72 -3.92 -13.02
CA ALA A 173 -1.50 -3.11 -14.22
C ALA A 173 -2.62 -2.08 -14.44
N ALA A 174 -2.25 -0.84 -14.75
CA ALA A 174 -3.20 0.23 -15.05
C ALA A 174 -3.99 -0.08 -16.33
N ASP A 175 -3.33 -0.67 -17.33
CA ASP A 175 -3.95 -1.20 -18.54
C ASP A 175 -3.78 -2.72 -18.62
N ARG A 176 -4.74 -3.44 -18.05
CA ARG A 176 -4.75 -4.91 -18.04
C ARG A 176 -4.82 -5.52 -19.42
N THR A 177 -5.54 -4.86 -20.35
CA THR A 177 -5.67 -5.36 -21.72
C THR A 177 -4.32 -5.38 -22.41
N SER A 178 -3.57 -4.30 -22.31
CA SER A 178 -2.21 -4.21 -22.86
C SER A 178 -1.23 -5.14 -22.15
N SER A 179 -1.34 -5.31 -20.84
CA SER A 179 -0.54 -6.24 -20.05
C SER A 179 -0.74 -7.70 -20.54
N HIS A 180 -2.01 -8.13 -20.70
CA HIS A 180 -2.34 -9.46 -21.21
C HIS A 180 -1.88 -9.65 -22.65
N LEU A 181 -2.02 -8.61 -23.49
CA LEU A 181 -1.53 -8.66 -24.87
C LEU A 181 0.00 -8.82 -24.92
N ALA A 182 0.75 -8.07 -24.10
CA ALA A 182 2.20 -8.21 -24.02
C ALA A 182 2.61 -9.64 -23.68
N ASN A 183 1.96 -10.23 -22.66
CA ASN A 183 2.20 -11.61 -22.27
C ASN A 183 1.87 -12.60 -23.38
N ALA A 184 0.73 -12.43 -24.06
CA ALA A 184 0.34 -13.30 -25.16
C ALA A 184 1.33 -13.27 -26.33
N LEU A 185 1.85 -12.07 -26.68
CA LEU A 185 2.82 -11.89 -27.75
C LEU A 185 4.15 -12.61 -27.50
N VAL A 186 4.56 -12.79 -26.26
CA VAL A 186 5.80 -13.51 -25.89
C VAL A 186 5.52 -14.94 -25.41
N GLY A 187 4.26 -15.41 -25.45
CA GLY A 187 3.88 -16.78 -25.06
C GLY A 187 3.80 -17.01 -23.56
N ASN A 188 3.69 -15.98 -22.75
CA ASN A 188 3.50 -16.07 -21.31
C ASN A 188 2.01 -16.27 -20.94
N PRO A 189 1.72 -16.87 -19.77
CA PRO A 189 0.38 -16.78 -19.15
C PRO A 189 -0.07 -15.33 -18.97
N ALA A 190 -1.38 -15.06 -19.13
CA ALA A 190 -1.92 -13.70 -19.10
C ALA A 190 -1.57 -12.93 -17.82
N ASN A 191 -1.56 -13.61 -16.67
CA ASN A 191 -1.30 -13.03 -15.35
C ASN A 191 0.18 -12.95 -14.95
N THR A 192 1.10 -13.23 -15.90
CA THR A 192 2.54 -13.06 -15.63
C THR A 192 2.84 -11.58 -15.37
N PRO A 193 3.62 -11.25 -14.33
CA PRO A 193 4.00 -9.86 -14.08
C PRO A 193 4.71 -9.22 -15.27
N VAL A 194 4.35 -7.99 -15.59
CA VAL A 194 4.94 -7.16 -16.63
C VAL A 194 5.66 -5.95 -16.05
N LEU A 195 6.54 -5.33 -16.82
CA LEU A 195 7.07 -4.01 -16.50
C LEU A 195 6.12 -2.94 -17.06
N GLU A 196 5.47 -2.20 -16.17
CA GLU A 196 4.69 -1.02 -16.52
C GLU A 196 5.59 0.22 -16.48
N ILE A 197 5.66 0.92 -17.61
CA ILE A 197 6.55 2.07 -17.80
C ILE A 197 5.71 3.33 -18.00
N THR A 198 5.82 4.28 -17.08
CA THR A 198 5.14 5.57 -17.16
C THR A 198 6.09 6.64 -17.67
N GLY A 199 5.66 7.40 -18.69
CA GLY A 199 6.40 8.54 -19.22
C GLY A 199 7.65 8.17 -20.03
N GLY A 200 7.90 6.89 -20.30
CA GLY A 200 8.99 6.42 -21.14
C GLY A 200 10.41 6.62 -20.57
N GLY A 201 11.40 6.61 -21.46
CA GLY A 201 12.81 6.88 -21.10
C GLY A 201 13.52 5.71 -20.42
N VAL A 202 12.94 4.53 -20.38
CA VAL A 202 13.58 3.31 -19.89
C VAL A 202 14.70 2.89 -20.86
N ARG A 203 15.80 2.37 -20.31
CA ARG A 203 16.88 1.75 -21.07
C ARG A 203 17.27 0.44 -20.42
N MET A 204 17.31 -0.62 -21.22
CA MET A 204 17.66 -1.96 -20.77
C MET A 204 18.74 -2.55 -21.69
N ARG A 205 19.48 -3.50 -21.13
CA ARG A 205 20.45 -4.33 -21.87
C ARG A 205 20.01 -5.77 -21.80
N ALA A 206 19.91 -6.42 -22.96
CA ALA A 206 19.68 -7.86 -23.00
C ALA A 206 20.96 -8.63 -22.65
N ILE A 207 20.86 -9.60 -21.77
CA ILE A 207 21.90 -10.58 -21.46
C ILE A 207 21.39 -11.91 -22.03
N GLY A 208 22.11 -12.44 -23.04
CA GLY A 208 21.64 -13.59 -23.81
C GLY A 208 20.50 -13.24 -24.77
N SER A 209 19.75 -14.27 -25.19
CA SER A 209 18.62 -14.12 -26.10
C SER A 209 17.32 -13.90 -25.31
N VAL A 210 16.64 -12.80 -25.54
CA VAL A 210 15.36 -12.46 -24.92
C VAL A 210 14.35 -12.07 -26.00
N VAL A 211 13.08 -12.35 -25.76
CA VAL A 211 11.95 -11.86 -26.54
C VAL A 211 11.23 -10.82 -25.72
N VAL A 212 10.95 -9.66 -26.31
CA VAL A 212 10.30 -8.54 -25.66
C VAL A 212 9.10 -8.11 -26.47
N ALA A 213 7.95 -7.89 -25.82
CA ALA A 213 6.79 -7.23 -26.40
C ALA A 213 6.55 -5.89 -25.72
N VAL A 214 6.19 -4.88 -26.49
CA VAL A 214 5.78 -3.56 -26.00
C VAL A 214 4.37 -3.29 -26.49
N THR A 215 3.47 -2.95 -25.56
CA THR A 215 2.05 -2.73 -25.82
C THR A 215 1.55 -1.51 -25.04
N GLY A 216 0.34 -1.06 -25.34
CA GLY A 216 -0.27 0.09 -24.66
C GLY A 216 -0.15 1.37 -25.49
N ALA A 217 0.35 2.44 -24.91
CA ALA A 217 0.51 3.70 -25.62
C ALA A 217 1.56 3.62 -26.71
N SER A 218 1.40 4.41 -27.79
CA SER A 218 2.40 4.54 -28.83
C SER A 218 3.71 5.03 -28.22
N ALA A 219 4.80 4.34 -28.52
CA ALA A 219 6.13 4.66 -28.02
C ALA A 219 7.20 4.36 -29.07
N ASP A 220 8.21 5.21 -29.14
CA ASP A 220 9.39 4.95 -29.96
C ASP A 220 10.29 3.92 -29.25
N VAL A 221 10.46 2.77 -29.89
CA VAL A 221 11.35 1.71 -29.40
C VAL A 221 12.57 1.63 -30.30
N THR A 222 13.75 1.82 -29.72
CA THR A 222 15.02 1.73 -30.43
C THR A 222 15.83 0.56 -29.92
N ILE A 223 16.26 -0.31 -30.82
CA ILE A 223 17.17 -1.42 -30.50
C ILE A 223 18.55 -1.09 -31.07
N THR A 224 19.53 -1.00 -30.18
CA THR A 224 20.94 -0.81 -30.56
C THR A 224 21.73 -2.06 -30.22
N GLY A 225 22.43 -2.66 -31.16
CA GLY A 225 23.22 -3.86 -30.91
C GLY A 225 24.47 -3.88 -31.80
N SER A 226 25.61 -4.33 -31.27
CA SER A 226 26.71 -4.81 -32.07
C SER A 226 26.47 -6.29 -32.35
N ARG A 227 26.00 -6.65 -33.53
CA ARG A 227 26.24 -7.99 -34.06
C ARG A 227 27.75 -8.12 -34.29
N GLN A 228 28.43 -8.96 -33.53
CA GLN A 228 29.62 -9.59 -34.08
C GLN A 228 29.15 -10.57 -35.16
N SER A 229 28.90 -10.05 -36.35
CA SER A 229 28.87 -10.89 -37.56
C SER A 229 30.32 -11.09 -37.98
N GLN A 230 30.79 -12.30 -37.87
CA GLN A 230 31.67 -12.77 -38.95
C GLN A 230 30.80 -12.74 -40.21
N ASP A 231 30.73 -11.60 -40.84
CA ASP A 231 30.69 -11.35 -42.25
C ASP A 231 30.26 -9.90 -42.48
N SER A 232 31.03 -9.23 -43.26
CA SER A 232 31.02 -7.89 -43.76
C SER A 232 29.64 -7.24 -43.99
N GLN A 233 29.58 -5.97 -43.58
CA GLN A 233 28.73 -4.85 -44.04
C GLN A 233 27.30 -4.73 -43.52
N GLY A 234 27.07 -3.62 -42.85
CA GLY A 234 25.76 -2.97 -42.70
C GLY A 234 25.24 -2.95 -41.27
N GLY A 235 25.48 -1.85 -40.54
CA GLY A 235 24.74 -1.53 -39.33
C GLY A 235 23.27 -1.27 -39.68
N SER A 236 22.33 -2.02 -39.12
CA SER A 236 20.91 -1.74 -39.23
C SER A 236 20.37 -1.20 -37.91
N ASN A 237 20.08 0.11 -37.92
CA ASN A 237 19.15 0.68 -36.93
C ASN A 237 17.73 0.25 -37.34
N GLY A 238 17.14 -0.65 -36.58
CA GLY A 238 15.73 -1.01 -36.77
C GLY A 238 14.87 -0.13 -35.84
N THR A 239 14.09 0.78 -36.42
CA THR A 239 12.99 1.45 -35.73
C THR A 239 11.73 0.63 -35.98
N PHE A 240 11.11 0.12 -34.92
CA PHE A 240 9.81 -0.51 -35.02
C PHE A 240 8.75 0.50 -34.56
N THR A 241 7.81 0.81 -35.44
CA THR A 241 6.57 1.50 -35.10
C THR A 241 5.50 0.44 -34.87
N PRO A 242 4.72 0.48 -33.78
CA PRO A 242 3.65 -0.48 -33.52
C PRO A 242 2.50 -0.35 -34.51
#